data_d1bb13a59ee119cb876078e46e9d258e
#
_entry.id   d1bb13a59ee119cb876078e46e9d258e
#
_cell.length_a   1.000
_cell.length_b   1.000
_cell.length_c   1.000
_cell.angle_alpha   90.00
_cell.angle_beta   90.00
_cell.angle_gamma   90.00
#
_symmetry.space_group_name_H-M   'P 1'
#
loop_
_entity.id
_entity.type
_entity.pdbx_description
1 polymer ?
#
loop_
_entity_poly.entity_id
_entity_poly.type
_entity_poly.pdbx_seq_one_letter_code
_entity_poly.pdbx_strand_id
1 'polypeptide(L)'
;MRRASGVLAAAAAALLAAACSRGERPVRVGSKNFTEQVILGEIAAQSLEKAGVKVERRLDLGGSFLCHQALVSGELDLYPEYSGTALLAILKEKPDTDAAKVYARVASEYARRWSLVWAPPLGFENTFALVMRGDDTKRLGIAKISDLAGHPDLRLGFGYEFVERADGFAGLSNAYGLRFAARPAEMDLGLLYPALAQGKVDVVAGNSTDGLIAAMRLSVLEDDRRYFPPYQAAFVVRGAAWKDPRVRRALEGLSRAISADAMRSMNAAVDRDGKRPEAVAAEFLSGRGERGHR
;
A
#
# COMPACT_ATOMS: atom_id res chain seq x y z
N MET A 1 65.75 20.72 -7.75
CA MET A 1 64.69 19.93 -8.41
C MET A 1 63.86 19.04 -7.46
N ARG A 2 63.62 19.42 -6.18
CA ARG A 2 62.86 18.62 -5.17
C ARG A 2 61.52 19.25 -4.75
N ARG A 3 61.14 20.43 -5.24
CA ARG A 3 59.87 21.11 -4.82
C ARG A 3 58.70 20.91 -5.77
N ALA A 4 58.88 20.43 -7.01
CA ALA A 4 57.80 20.23 -7.95
C ALA A 4 57.02 18.91 -7.75
N SER A 5 57.66 17.88 -7.18
CA SER A 5 57.00 16.56 -6.95
C SER A 5 55.97 16.56 -5.82
N GLY A 6 56.09 17.44 -4.85
CA GLY A 6 55.15 17.52 -3.69
C GLY A 6 53.80 18.18 -4.08
N VAL A 7 53.82 19.14 -5.02
CA VAL A 7 52.62 19.86 -5.46
C VAL A 7 51.70 18.97 -6.31
N LEU A 8 52.29 18.13 -7.17
CA LEU A 8 51.57 17.19 -8.00
C LEU A 8 50.90 16.07 -7.20
N ALA A 9 51.53 15.58 -6.13
CA ALA A 9 50.99 14.56 -5.28
C ALA A 9 49.80 15.10 -4.42
N ALA A 10 49.90 16.34 -3.92
CA ALA A 10 48.81 16.99 -3.18
C ALA A 10 47.60 17.32 -4.10
N ALA A 11 47.83 17.73 -5.36
CA ALA A 11 46.73 17.95 -6.31
C ALA A 11 46.03 16.65 -6.73
N ALA A 12 46.78 15.55 -6.91
CA ALA A 12 46.18 14.23 -7.19
C ALA A 12 45.37 13.68 -6.03
N ALA A 13 45.80 13.88 -4.76
CA ALA A 13 45.06 13.48 -3.57
C ALA A 13 43.78 14.33 -3.40
N ALA A 14 43.84 15.64 -3.72
CA ALA A 14 42.65 16.50 -3.68
C ALA A 14 41.62 16.15 -4.76
N LEU A 15 42.06 15.76 -5.94
CA LEU A 15 41.18 15.29 -7.04
C LEU A 15 40.54 13.92 -6.71
N LEU A 16 41.24 13.02 -6.07
CA LEU A 16 40.71 11.74 -5.59
C LEU A 16 39.68 11.93 -4.45
N ALA A 17 39.92 12.88 -3.56
CA ALA A 17 38.95 13.22 -2.50
C ALA A 17 37.68 13.89 -3.03
N ALA A 18 37.81 14.72 -4.09
CA ALA A 18 36.65 15.34 -4.78
C ALA A 18 35.86 14.33 -5.64
N ALA A 19 36.47 13.26 -6.13
CA ALA A 19 35.77 12.19 -6.84
C ALA A 19 34.92 11.28 -5.93
N CYS A 20 35.25 11.21 -4.64
CA CYS A 20 34.48 10.44 -3.64
C CYS A 20 33.25 11.18 -3.09
N SER A 21 33.07 12.47 -3.35
CA SER A 21 31.91 13.26 -2.93
C SER A 21 30.81 13.35 -4.01
N ARG A 22 30.63 12.34 -4.87
CA ARG A 22 29.36 12.18 -5.59
C ARG A 22 28.30 11.91 -4.52
N GLY A 23 27.57 12.97 -4.15
CA GLY A 23 26.54 12.91 -3.12
C GLY A 23 25.66 11.68 -3.33
N GLU A 24 25.51 10.90 -2.28
CA GLU A 24 24.71 9.69 -2.29
C GLU A 24 23.31 10.02 -2.82
N ARG A 25 22.92 9.37 -3.92
CA ARG A 25 21.60 9.59 -4.52
C ARG A 25 20.53 9.20 -3.50
N PRO A 26 19.51 10.05 -3.27
CA PRO A 26 18.45 9.72 -2.34
C PRO A 26 17.65 8.48 -2.81
N VAL A 27 17.22 7.69 -1.85
CA VAL A 27 16.26 6.60 -2.06
C VAL A 27 14.86 7.20 -2.23
N ARG A 28 14.22 6.93 -3.36
CA ARG A 28 12.91 7.47 -3.69
C ARG A 28 11.83 6.53 -3.19
N VAL A 29 11.09 6.98 -2.18
CA VAL A 29 9.98 6.27 -1.56
C VAL A 29 8.68 6.74 -2.16
N GLY A 30 7.92 5.83 -2.77
CA GLY A 30 6.61 6.10 -3.33
C GLY A 30 5.46 5.58 -2.49
N SER A 31 4.25 5.97 -2.86
CA SER A 31 3.01 5.35 -2.38
C SER A 31 1.89 5.46 -3.42
N LYS A 32 0.87 4.60 -3.25
CA LYS A 32 -0.40 4.76 -3.95
C LYS A 32 -1.18 5.95 -3.37
N ASN A 33 -2.30 6.29 -4.02
CA ASN A 33 -3.12 7.48 -3.76
C ASN A 33 -4.23 7.24 -2.72
N PHE A 34 -3.90 6.66 -1.57
CA PHE A 34 -4.83 6.56 -0.43
C PHE A 34 -4.08 6.55 0.90
N THR A 35 -4.78 6.92 1.96
CA THR A 35 -4.25 7.22 3.29
C THR A 35 -3.28 6.18 3.82
N GLU A 36 -3.66 4.90 3.83
CA GLU A 36 -2.80 3.82 4.33
C GLU A 36 -1.46 3.77 3.61
N GLN A 37 -1.48 3.90 2.30
CA GLN A 37 -0.26 3.85 1.49
C GLN A 37 0.66 5.04 1.77
N VAL A 38 0.10 6.23 1.96
CA VAL A 38 0.87 7.42 2.32
C VAL A 38 1.49 7.25 3.71
N ILE A 39 0.74 6.74 4.69
CA ILE A 39 1.27 6.43 6.04
C ILE A 39 2.40 5.40 5.95
N LEU A 40 2.22 4.30 5.20
CA LEU A 40 3.25 3.28 5.02
C LEU A 40 4.49 3.83 4.31
N GLY A 41 4.30 4.69 3.31
CA GLY A 41 5.39 5.41 2.64
C GLY A 41 6.18 6.28 3.61
N GLU A 42 5.49 7.02 4.50
CA GLU A 42 6.13 7.82 5.56
C GLU A 42 6.86 6.95 6.59
N ILE A 43 6.28 5.82 7.00
CA ILE A 43 6.95 4.88 7.91
C ILE A 43 8.26 4.37 7.30
N ALA A 44 8.25 4.01 6.00
CA ALA A 44 9.47 3.61 5.30
C ALA A 44 10.47 4.76 5.22
N ALA A 45 10.03 5.95 4.79
CA ALA A 45 10.88 7.13 4.63
C ALA A 45 11.59 7.49 5.95
N GLN A 46 10.84 7.64 7.03
CA GLN A 46 11.39 7.98 8.36
C GLN A 46 12.28 6.87 8.92
N SER A 47 11.97 5.60 8.68
CA SER A 47 12.83 4.48 9.08
C SER A 47 14.18 4.50 8.36
N LEU A 48 14.18 4.83 7.07
CA LEU A 48 15.39 4.99 6.26
C LEU A 48 16.21 6.21 6.71
N GLU A 49 15.57 7.34 6.96
CA GLU A 49 16.20 8.56 7.46
C GLU A 49 16.88 8.31 8.83
N LYS A 50 16.19 7.59 9.73
CA LYS A 50 16.75 7.17 11.02
C LYS A 50 17.98 6.25 10.86
N ALA A 51 18.03 5.48 9.76
CA ALA A 51 19.20 4.65 9.41
C ALA A 51 20.31 5.42 8.67
N GLY A 52 20.20 6.74 8.51
CA GLY A 52 21.19 7.59 7.84
C GLY A 52 21.14 7.52 6.31
N VAL A 53 20.01 7.12 5.74
CA VAL A 53 19.78 7.10 4.27
C VAL A 53 19.10 8.39 3.87
N LYS A 54 19.60 9.04 2.81
CA LYS A 54 18.88 10.18 2.21
C LYS A 54 17.63 9.69 1.50
N VAL A 55 16.51 10.35 1.72
CA VAL A 55 15.21 9.97 1.17
C VAL A 55 14.60 11.11 0.35
N GLU A 56 14.00 10.76 -0.77
CA GLU A 56 13.11 11.61 -1.55
C GLU A 56 11.70 10.97 -1.51
N ARG A 57 10.71 11.73 -1.05
CA ARG A 57 9.31 11.29 -0.99
C ARG A 57 8.62 11.57 -2.32
N ARG A 58 7.99 10.55 -2.88
CA ARG A 58 7.13 10.60 -4.08
C ARG A 58 5.81 9.89 -3.75
N LEU A 59 5.13 10.41 -2.76
CA LEU A 59 3.89 9.83 -2.25
C LEU A 59 2.70 10.26 -3.09
N ASP A 60 1.58 9.52 -2.94
CA ASP A 60 0.30 9.85 -3.60
C ASP A 60 0.38 9.90 -5.14
N LEU A 61 1.13 8.95 -5.74
CA LEU A 61 1.37 8.94 -7.20
C LEU A 61 0.16 8.47 -8.02
N GLY A 62 -0.68 7.61 -7.47
CA GLY A 62 -1.79 6.97 -8.18
C GLY A 62 -1.93 5.50 -7.81
N GLY A 63 -2.63 4.71 -8.66
CA GLY A 63 -2.91 3.30 -8.38
C GLY A 63 -1.73 2.35 -8.56
N SER A 64 -2.00 1.05 -8.39
CA SER A 64 -1.01 -0.03 -8.39
C SER A 64 -0.20 -0.10 -9.68
N PHE A 65 -0.83 0.11 -10.84
CA PHE A 65 -0.15 0.05 -12.13
C PHE A 65 0.90 1.15 -12.29
N LEU A 66 0.56 2.38 -11.88
CA LEU A 66 1.47 3.53 -11.98
C LEU A 66 2.67 3.37 -11.03
N CYS A 67 2.43 2.99 -9.77
CA CYS A 67 3.51 2.76 -8.81
C CYS A 67 4.43 1.61 -9.23
N HIS A 68 3.86 0.50 -9.74
CA HIS A 68 4.65 -0.61 -10.26
C HIS A 68 5.50 -0.17 -11.46
N GLN A 69 4.94 0.54 -12.42
CA GLN A 69 5.67 1.05 -13.57
C GLN A 69 6.81 1.99 -13.16
N ALA A 70 6.55 2.93 -12.23
CA ALA A 70 7.55 3.85 -11.70
C ALA A 70 8.70 3.10 -10.96
N LEU A 71 8.39 1.99 -10.29
CA LEU A 71 9.40 1.15 -9.66
C LEU A 71 10.25 0.41 -10.70
N VAL A 72 9.62 -0.17 -11.72
CA VAL A 72 10.31 -0.91 -12.79
C VAL A 72 11.19 0.02 -13.64
N SER A 73 10.68 1.21 -14.01
CA SER A 73 11.45 2.22 -14.77
C SER A 73 12.57 2.84 -13.94
N GLY A 74 12.53 2.68 -12.62
CA GLY A 74 13.51 3.25 -11.70
C GLY A 74 13.25 4.70 -11.34
N GLU A 75 12.04 5.19 -11.47
CA GLU A 75 11.57 6.48 -10.92
C GLU A 75 11.29 6.39 -9.42
N LEU A 76 10.96 5.20 -8.92
CA LEU A 76 10.92 4.85 -7.51
C LEU A 76 12.02 3.84 -7.18
N ASP A 77 12.41 3.78 -5.92
CA ASP A 77 13.29 2.75 -5.38
C ASP A 77 12.54 1.77 -4.46
N LEU A 78 11.42 2.18 -3.87
CA LEU A 78 10.47 1.31 -3.17
C LEU A 78 9.09 1.96 -3.04
N TYR A 79 8.06 1.11 -2.82
CA TYR A 79 6.73 1.51 -2.38
C TYR A 79 6.04 0.37 -1.63
N PRO A 80 4.99 0.63 -0.81
CA PRO A 80 4.19 -0.42 -0.19
C PRO A 80 3.25 -1.08 -1.21
N GLU A 81 3.15 -2.41 -1.19
CA GLU A 81 2.26 -3.17 -2.06
C GLU A 81 1.61 -4.33 -1.29
N TYR A 82 0.57 -4.92 -1.88
CA TYR A 82 -0.13 -6.06 -1.31
C TYR A 82 0.04 -7.29 -2.19
N SER A 83 0.28 -8.45 -1.56
CA SER A 83 0.57 -9.69 -2.26
C SER A 83 -0.54 -10.10 -3.24
N GLY A 84 -1.80 -9.99 -2.85
CA GLY A 84 -2.94 -10.28 -3.73
C GLY A 84 -3.03 -9.34 -4.93
N THR A 85 -2.80 -8.04 -4.74
CA THR A 85 -2.74 -7.06 -5.83
C THR A 85 -1.63 -7.41 -6.83
N ALA A 86 -0.44 -7.72 -6.31
CA ALA A 86 0.69 -8.10 -7.15
C ALA A 86 0.40 -9.39 -7.95
N LEU A 87 -0.22 -10.38 -7.32
CA LEU A 87 -0.59 -11.65 -7.98
C LEU A 87 -1.61 -11.42 -9.10
N LEU A 88 -2.71 -10.76 -8.78
CA LEU A 88 -3.88 -10.70 -9.66
C LEU A 88 -3.80 -9.58 -10.70
N ALA A 89 -3.41 -8.36 -10.27
CA ALA A 89 -3.39 -7.20 -11.16
C ALA A 89 -2.10 -7.10 -11.96
N ILE A 90 -0.93 -7.33 -11.35
CA ILE A 90 0.36 -7.16 -12.00
C ILE A 90 0.82 -8.43 -12.72
N LEU A 91 0.84 -9.57 -12.03
CA LEU A 91 1.26 -10.84 -12.61
C LEU A 91 0.18 -11.48 -13.48
N LYS A 92 -1.10 -11.10 -13.28
CA LYS A 92 -2.29 -11.65 -13.96
C LYS A 92 -2.40 -13.16 -13.80
N GLU A 93 -2.07 -13.66 -12.60
CA GLU A 93 -2.17 -15.06 -12.25
C GLU A 93 -3.51 -15.36 -11.56
N LYS A 94 -3.85 -16.65 -11.45
CA LYS A 94 -5.07 -17.09 -10.76
C LYS A 94 -4.99 -16.86 -9.26
N PRO A 95 -6.12 -16.59 -8.58
CA PRO A 95 -6.15 -16.46 -7.12
C PRO A 95 -5.73 -17.77 -6.43
N ASP A 96 -5.07 -17.64 -5.28
CA ASP A 96 -4.79 -18.71 -4.33
C ASP A 96 -5.14 -18.19 -2.94
N THR A 97 -5.69 -19.04 -2.08
CA THR A 97 -6.10 -18.67 -0.72
C THR A 97 -5.01 -18.88 0.33
N ASP A 98 -3.89 -19.50 -0.04
CA ASP A 98 -2.74 -19.71 0.84
C ASP A 98 -1.83 -18.49 0.82
N ALA A 99 -1.85 -17.70 1.88
CA ALA A 99 -1.09 -16.46 2.00
C ALA A 99 0.43 -16.65 1.83
N ALA A 100 0.98 -17.76 2.33
CA ALA A 100 2.41 -18.05 2.22
C ALA A 100 2.80 -18.39 0.78
N LYS A 101 1.96 -19.15 0.08
CA LYS A 101 2.18 -19.46 -1.34
C LYS A 101 2.05 -18.24 -2.21
N VAL A 102 1.01 -17.41 -2.01
CA VAL A 102 0.83 -16.14 -2.73
C VAL A 102 2.06 -15.27 -2.56
N TYR A 103 2.51 -15.06 -1.32
CA TYR A 103 3.69 -14.25 -1.04
C TYR A 103 4.96 -14.78 -1.71
N ALA A 104 5.25 -16.08 -1.55
CA ALA A 104 6.42 -16.70 -2.15
C ALA A 104 6.40 -16.64 -3.68
N ARG A 105 5.24 -16.85 -4.29
CA ARG A 105 5.03 -16.76 -5.74
C ARG A 105 5.32 -15.36 -6.26
N VAL A 106 4.72 -14.36 -5.63
CA VAL A 106 4.91 -12.95 -5.99
C VAL A 106 6.37 -12.55 -5.83
N ALA A 107 7.00 -12.86 -4.69
CA ALA A 107 8.40 -12.51 -4.44
C ALA A 107 9.33 -13.15 -5.50
N SER A 108 9.12 -14.40 -5.84
CA SER A 108 9.90 -15.11 -6.87
C SER A 108 9.74 -14.49 -8.25
N GLU A 109 8.51 -14.21 -8.68
CA GLU A 109 8.24 -13.64 -10.01
C GLU A 109 8.75 -12.19 -10.15
N TYR A 110 8.61 -11.38 -9.12
CA TYR A 110 9.13 -10.01 -9.11
C TYR A 110 10.67 -9.98 -9.17
N ALA A 111 11.33 -10.87 -8.45
CA ALA A 111 12.79 -11.02 -8.53
C ALA A 111 13.23 -11.45 -9.93
N ARG A 112 12.55 -12.43 -10.52
CA ARG A 112 12.88 -13.00 -11.82
C ARG A 112 12.63 -12.04 -12.98
N ARG A 113 11.46 -11.33 -12.97
CA ARG A 113 11.05 -10.48 -14.09
C ARG A 113 11.71 -9.11 -14.07
N TRP A 114 11.89 -8.53 -12.88
CA TRP A 114 12.26 -7.11 -12.73
C TRP A 114 13.40 -6.84 -11.76
N SER A 115 14.01 -7.86 -11.18
CA SER A 115 15.04 -7.71 -10.12
C SER A 115 14.53 -6.89 -8.92
N LEU A 116 13.24 -7.05 -8.59
CA LEU A 116 12.59 -6.43 -7.45
C LEU A 116 12.53 -7.40 -6.27
N VAL A 117 12.71 -6.88 -5.07
CA VAL A 117 12.70 -7.66 -3.83
C VAL A 117 11.45 -7.32 -3.02
N TRP A 118 10.74 -8.33 -2.56
CA TRP A 118 9.69 -8.17 -1.54
C TRP A 118 10.33 -8.25 -0.17
N ALA A 119 10.26 -7.15 0.60
CA ALA A 119 10.68 -7.13 2.00
C ALA A 119 9.70 -7.97 2.85
N PRO A 120 10.09 -8.46 4.03
CA PRO A 120 9.20 -9.26 4.86
C PRO A 120 7.84 -8.61 5.12
N PRO A 121 6.73 -9.39 5.23
CA PRO A 121 5.39 -8.85 5.47
C PRO A 121 5.32 -7.97 6.71
N LEU A 122 4.57 -6.88 6.63
CA LEU A 122 4.42 -5.88 7.70
C LEU A 122 3.62 -6.37 8.91
N GLY A 123 2.78 -7.41 8.74
CA GLY A 123 2.04 -8.05 9.83
C GLY A 123 0.53 -7.87 9.75
N PHE A 124 0.01 -7.31 8.66
CA PHE A 124 -1.42 -7.20 8.41
C PHE A 124 -1.76 -7.46 6.94
N GLU A 125 -3.04 -7.62 6.69
CA GLU A 125 -3.62 -7.73 5.35
C GLU A 125 -4.60 -6.58 5.14
N ASN A 126 -4.71 -6.12 3.90
CA ASN A 126 -5.70 -5.14 3.50
C ASN A 126 -6.39 -5.59 2.22
N THR A 127 -7.53 -6.26 2.36
CA THR A 127 -8.36 -6.74 1.25
C THR A 127 -9.39 -5.70 0.83
N PHE A 128 -9.87 -5.79 -0.38
CA PHE A 128 -11.10 -5.09 -0.75
C PHE A 128 -12.26 -5.48 0.15
N ALA A 129 -13.12 -4.52 0.44
CA ALA A 129 -14.30 -4.71 1.27
C ALA A 129 -15.49 -3.99 0.63
N LEU A 130 -16.60 -4.69 0.43
CA LEU A 130 -17.85 -4.03 0.08
C LEU A 130 -18.48 -3.46 1.35
N VAL A 131 -18.79 -2.17 1.32
CA VAL A 131 -19.23 -1.40 2.50
C VAL A 131 -20.55 -0.74 2.22
N MET A 132 -21.46 -0.81 3.18
CA MET A 132 -22.77 -0.16 3.18
C MET A 132 -23.01 0.63 4.46
N ARG A 133 -24.02 1.51 4.47
CA ARG A 133 -24.50 2.12 5.72
C ARG A 133 -25.08 1.03 6.63
N GLY A 134 -24.70 1.05 7.92
CA GLY A 134 -25.11 0.01 8.88
C GLY A 134 -26.63 -0.07 9.10
N ASP A 135 -27.36 1.04 8.95
CA ASP A 135 -28.83 1.04 9.05
C ASP A 135 -29.50 0.42 7.81
N ASP A 136 -28.89 0.60 6.63
CA ASP A 136 -29.39 -0.02 5.41
C ASP A 136 -29.16 -1.53 5.39
N THR A 137 -28.01 -2.01 5.88
CA THR A 137 -27.77 -3.45 5.98
C THR A 137 -28.81 -4.14 6.87
N LYS A 138 -29.17 -3.53 8.00
CA LYS A 138 -30.22 -4.04 8.89
C LYS A 138 -31.61 -4.00 8.25
N ARG A 139 -31.95 -2.88 7.63
CA ARG A 139 -33.26 -2.66 6.98
C ARG A 139 -33.49 -3.61 5.81
N LEU A 140 -32.45 -3.90 5.03
CA LEU A 140 -32.50 -4.73 3.81
C LEU A 140 -32.19 -6.21 4.09
N GLY A 141 -31.72 -6.54 5.29
CA GLY A 141 -31.31 -7.91 5.65
C GLY A 141 -30.03 -8.36 4.93
N ILE A 142 -29.12 -7.41 4.57
CA ILE A 142 -27.88 -7.67 3.86
C ILE A 142 -26.74 -7.79 4.88
N ALA A 143 -26.08 -8.95 4.94
CA ALA A 143 -24.91 -9.18 5.81
C ALA A 143 -23.66 -9.59 5.01
N LYS A 144 -23.84 -10.20 3.85
CA LYS A 144 -22.78 -10.79 3.03
C LYS A 144 -22.93 -10.41 1.58
N ILE A 145 -21.85 -10.59 0.81
CA ILE A 145 -21.80 -10.19 -0.61
C ILE A 145 -22.86 -10.92 -1.43
N SER A 146 -23.12 -12.20 -1.16
CA SER A 146 -24.14 -12.96 -1.89
C SER A 146 -25.57 -12.41 -1.72
N ASP A 147 -25.86 -11.70 -0.61
CA ASP A 147 -27.18 -11.11 -0.38
C ASP A 147 -27.51 -9.99 -1.38
N LEU A 148 -26.49 -9.34 -1.93
CA LEU A 148 -26.66 -8.29 -2.94
C LEU A 148 -27.39 -8.75 -4.21
N ALA A 149 -27.36 -10.05 -4.52
CA ALA A 149 -28.07 -10.61 -5.66
C ALA A 149 -29.59 -10.38 -5.61
N GLY A 150 -30.17 -10.23 -4.41
CA GLY A 150 -31.59 -9.90 -4.20
C GLY A 150 -31.92 -8.42 -4.33
N HIS A 151 -30.92 -7.55 -4.57
CA HIS A 151 -31.09 -6.10 -4.52
C HIS A 151 -30.49 -5.40 -5.77
N PRO A 152 -31.02 -5.65 -6.99
CA PRO A 152 -30.46 -5.13 -8.23
C PRO A 152 -30.54 -3.59 -8.36
N ASP A 153 -31.40 -2.93 -7.59
CA ASP A 153 -31.60 -1.48 -7.64
C ASP A 153 -30.61 -0.68 -6.79
N LEU A 154 -29.73 -1.35 -6.04
CA LEU A 154 -28.71 -0.67 -5.25
C LEU A 154 -27.73 0.08 -6.13
N ARG A 155 -27.46 1.34 -5.77
CA ARG A 155 -26.50 2.20 -6.46
C ARG A 155 -25.10 1.95 -5.96
N LEU A 156 -24.19 1.67 -6.88
CA LEU A 156 -22.80 1.34 -6.59
C LEU A 156 -21.90 2.57 -6.81
N GLY A 157 -20.90 2.74 -5.93
CA GLY A 157 -19.84 3.73 -6.10
C GLY A 157 -18.48 3.08 -5.89
N PHE A 158 -17.60 3.14 -6.89
CA PHE A 158 -16.31 2.47 -6.83
C PHE A 158 -15.16 3.37 -7.30
N GLY A 159 -13.97 3.13 -6.76
CA GLY A 159 -12.74 3.72 -7.28
C GLY A 159 -12.40 3.15 -8.65
N TYR A 160 -11.74 3.95 -9.50
CA TYR A 160 -11.39 3.59 -10.88
C TYR A 160 -10.68 2.23 -10.97
N GLU A 161 -9.68 2.00 -10.11
CA GLU A 161 -8.90 0.76 -10.13
C GLU A 161 -9.76 -0.48 -9.82
N PHE A 162 -10.76 -0.38 -8.92
CA PHE A 162 -11.65 -1.49 -8.61
C PHE A 162 -12.58 -1.84 -9.79
N VAL A 163 -12.92 -0.87 -10.62
CA VAL A 163 -13.72 -1.11 -11.84
C VAL A 163 -12.86 -1.75 -12.95
N GLU A 164 -11.62 -1.32 -13.10
CA GLU A 164 -10.72 -1.76 -14.18
C GLU A 164 -10.07 -3.13 -13.93
N ARG A 165 -9.82 -3.49 -12.67
CA ARG A 165 -9.10 -4.71 -12.33
C ARG A 165 -9.94 -5.96 -12.56
N ALA A 166 -9.30 -7.03 -13.01
CA ALA A 166 -9.96 -8.33 -13.21
C ALA A 166 -10.46 -8.95 -11.89
N ASP A 167 -9.77 -8.69 -10.76
CA ASP A 167 -10.17 -9.08 -9.41
C ASP A 167 -11.10 -8.06 -8.73
N GLY A 168 -11.51 -7.00 -9.43
CA GLY A 168 -12.43 -5.99 -8.98
C GLY A 168 -13.89 -6.31 -9.33
N PHE A 169 -14.65 -5.27 -9.70
CA PHE A 169 -16.11 -5.36 -9.85
C PHE A 169 -16.58 -6.43 -10.84
N ALA A 170 -15.96 -6.51 -12.01
CA ALA A 170 -16.39 -7.46 -13.04
C ALA A 170 -16.18 -8.93 -12.58
N GLY A 171 -15.03 -9.24 -12.03
CA GLY A 171 -14.71 -10.56 -11.50
C GLY A 171 -15.59 -10.93 -10.31
N LEU A 172 -15.76 -10.00 -9.36
CA LEU A 172 -16.62 -10.17 -8.19
C LEU A 172 -18.07 -10.44 -8.61
N SER A 173 -18.60 -9.63 -9.52
CA SER A 173 -19.98 -9.79 -10.03
C SER A 173 -20.19 -11.15 -10.69
N ASN A 174 -19.23 -11.62 -11.47
CA ASN A 174 -19.30 -12.96 -12.07
C ASN A 174 -19.24 -14.07 -11.02
N ALA A 175 -18.35 -13.97 -10.04
CA ALA A 175 -18.18 -14.98 -8.99
C ALA A 175 -19.43 -15.11 -8.09
N TYR A 176 -20.09 -13.98 -7.83
CA TYR A 176 -21.29 -13.92 -6.99
C TYR A 176 -22.61 -13.95 -7.76
N GLY A 177 -22.56 -13.89 -9.10
CA GLY A 177 -23.77 -13.82 -9.93
C GLY A 177 -24.55 -12.52 -9.78
N LEU A 178 -23.87 -11.42 -9.43
CA LEU A 178 -24.50 -10.12 -9.19
C LEU A 178 -24.92 -9.46 -10.50
N ARG A 179 -26.11 -8.87 -10.50
CA ARG A 179 -26.66 -8.08 -11.60
C ARG A 179 -27.26 -6.81 -11.03
N PHE A 180 -26.79 -5.67 -11.47
CA PHE A 180 -27.30 -4.36 -11.03
C PHE A 180 -27.97 -3.64 -12.20
N ALA A 181 -29.02 -2.87 -11.89
CA ALA A 181 -29.81 -2.15 -12.90
C ALA A 181 -29.01 -1.00 -13.55
N ALA A 182 -28.04 -0.42 -12.80
CA ALA A 182 -27.19 0.65 -13.28
C ALA A 182 -25.69 0.28 -13.17
N ARG A 183 -24.88 0.92 -14.00
CA ARG A 183 -23.42 0.84 -13.88
C ARG A 183 -22.97 1.55 -12.61
N PRO A 184 -21.86 1.11 -11.98
CA PRO A 184 -21.26 1.82 -10.86
C PRO A 184 -20.90 3.25 -11.23
N ALA A 185 -21.09 4.18 -10.30
CA ALA A 185 -20.51 5.51 -10.37
C ALA A 185 -19.02 5.40 -10.02
N GLU A 186 -18.16 5.87 -10.92
CA GLU A 186 -16.72 5.89 -10.72
C GLU A 186 -16.30 7.21 -10.10
N MET A 187 -15.45 7.16 -9.07
CA MET A 187 -15.00 8.36 -8.37
C MET A 187 -13.66 8.15 -7.67
N ASP A 188 -13.05 9.25 -7.27
CA ASP A 188 -11.84 9.21 -6.43
C ASP A 188 -12.12 8.53 -5.09
N LEU A 189 -11.12 7.80 -4.55
CA LEU A 189 -11.25 7.02 -3.31
C LEU A 189 -11.71 7.86 -2.13
N GLY A 190 -11.23 9.11 -2.01
CA GLY A 190 -11.64 10.04 -0.95
C GLY A 190 -13.12 10.45 -1.00
N LEU A 191 -13.82 10.24 -2.12
CA LEU A 191 -15.24 10.57 -2.28
C LEU A 191 -16.18 9.41 -1.96
N LEU A 192 -15.70 8.17 -1.85
CA LEU A 192 -16.52 6.98 -1.66
C LEU A 192 -17.39 7.05 -0.39
N TYR A 193 -16.77 7.25 0.76
CA TYR A 193 -17.49 7.33 2.04
C TYR A 193 -18.38 8.57 2.18
N PRO A 194 -17.95 9.76 1.75
CA PRO A 194 -18.86 10.92 1.64
C PRO A 194 -20.08 10.65 0.77
N ALA A 195 -19.92 10.02 -0.40
CA ALA A 195 -21.05 9.68 -1.29
C ALA A 195 -21.98 8.66 -0.65
N LEU A 196 -21.44 7.65 0.05
CA LEU A 196 -22.20 6.66 0.81
C LEU A 196 -23.01 7.33 1.95
N ALA A 197 -22.36 8.18 2.74
CA ALA A 197 -23.02 8.89 3.85
C ALA A 197 -24.14 9.82 3.39
N GLN A 198 -23.94 10.50 2.25
CA GLN A 198 -24.96 11.39 1.65
C GLN A 198 -26.07 10.63 0.91
N GLY A 199 -26.04 9.29 0.88
CA GLY A 199 -27.03 8.49 0.19
C GLY A 199 -27.00 8.63 -1.34
N LYS A 200 -25.90 9.10 -1.93
CA LYS A 200 -25.72 9.15 -3.39
C LYS A 200 -25.48 7.76 -3.98
N VAL A 201 -24.82 6.91 -3.23
CA VAL A 201 -24.61 5.48 -3.49
C VAL A 201 -25.02 4.66 -2.27
N ASP A 202 -25.21 3.37 -2.44
CA ASP A 202 -25.68 2.47 -1.39
C ASP A 202 -24.61 1.43 -1.02
N VAL A 203 -23.72 1.10 -1.96
CA VAL A 203 -22.58 0.19 -1.77
C VAL A 203 -21.34 0.85 -2.33
N VAL A 204 -20.24 0.79 -1.58
CA VAL A 204 -18.90 1.19 -2.05
C VAL A 204 -17.90 0.05 -1.89
N ALA A 205 -16.86 0.05 -2.70
CA ALA A 205 -15.69 -0.80 -2.47
C ALA A 205 -14.62 0.02 -1.76
N GLY A 206 -14.43 -0.24 -0.48
CA GLY A 206 -13.36 0.28 0.36
C GLY A 206 -12.31 -0.80 0.64
N ASN A 207 -11.57 -0.60 1.73
CA ASN A 207 -10.54 -1.51 2.20
C ASN A 207 -10.82 -1.97 3.65
N SER A 208 -10.44 -3.20 3.99
CA SER A 208 -10.72 -3.79 5.32
C SER A 208 -10.03 -3.06 6.49
N THR A 209 -9.06 -2.22 6.20
CA THR A 209 -8.33 -1.39 7.16
C THR A 209 -8.77 0.07 7.19
N ASP A 210 -9.79 0.47 6.41
CA ASP A 210 -10.24 1.86 6.37
C ASP A 210 -10.79 2.33 7.71
N GLY A 211 -10.21 3.39 8.26
CA GLY A 211 -10.55 3.92 9.58
C GLY A 211 -11.96 4.53 9.66
N LEU A 212 -12.50 5.01 8.54
CA LEU A 212 -13.83 5.62 8.47
C LEU A 212 -14.97 4.60 8.63
N ILE A 213 -14.75 3.31 8.40
CA ILE A 213 -15.78 2.27 8.53
C ILE A 213 -16.42 2.32 9.92
N ALA A 214 -15.59 2.25 10.96
CA ALA A 214 -16.09 2.31 12.34
C ALA A 214 -16.59 3.72 12.72
N ALA A 215 -15.87 4.77 12.30
CA ALA A 215 -16.22 6.15 12.63
C ALA A 215 -17.58 6.58 12.08
N MET A 216 -17.97 6.08 10.92
CA MET A 216 -19.23 6.40 10.24
C MET A 216 -20.32 5.34 10.44
N ARG A 217 -20.10 4.36 11.33
CA ARG A 217 -21.05 3.24 11.60
C ARG A 217 -21.44 2.48 10.33
N LEU A 218 -20.45 2.24 9.48
CA LEU A 218 -20.62 1.47 8.26
C LEU A 218 -20.49 -0.02 8.54
N SER A 219 -21.06 -0.85 7.68
CA SER A 219 -20.97 -2.30 7.73
C SER A 219 -20.16 -2.82 6.56
N VAL A 220 -19.18 -3.66 6.84
CA VAL A 220 -18.48 -4.46 5.83
C VAL A 220 -19.30 -5.70 5.56
N LEU A 221 -19.55 -6.02 4.29
CA LEU A 221 -20.21 -7.25 3.90
C LEU A 221 -19.22 -8.41 3.94
N GLU A 222 -19.65 -9.54 4.49
CA GLU A 222 -18.85 -10.77 4.52
C GLU A 222 -18.60 -11.29 3.09
N ASP A 223 -17.36 -11.59 2.77
CA ASP A 223 -16.95 -12.31 1.55
C ASP A 223 -17.19 -13.82 1.75
N ASP A 224 -18.46 -14.25 1.74
CA ASP A 224 -18.91 -15.61 2.07
C ASP A 224 -18.48 -16.68 1.06
N ARG A 225 -17.98 -16.28 -0.12
CA ARG A 225 -17.37 -17.18 -1.10
C ARG A 225 -15.84 -17.13 -1.11
N ARG A 226 -15.22 -16.30 -0.28
CA ARG A 226 -13.78 -16.10 -0.22
C ARG A 226 -13.18 -15.76 -1.59
N TYR A 227 -13.81 -14.81 -2.26
CA TYR A 227 -13.41 -14.37 -3.58
C TYR A 227 -12.05 -13.65 -3.57
N PHE A 228 -11.83 -12.83 -2.56
CA PHE A 228 -10.58 -12.09 -2.45
C PHE A 228 -9.47 -12.96 -1.86
N PRO A 229 -8.29 -13.04 -2.51
CA PRO A 229 -7.13 -13.74 -1.95
C PRO A 229 -6.53 -12.97 -0.77
N PRO A 230 -5.52 -13.53 -0.09
CA PRO A 230 -4.77 -12.81 0.92
C PRO A 230 -4.01 -11.61 0.33
N TYR A 231 -4.10 -10.46 0.98
CA TYR A 231 -3.43 -9.21 0.59
C TYR A 231 -2.44 -8.77 1.67
N GLN A 232 -1.40 -9.57 1.93
CA GLN A 232 -0.37 -9.20 2.89
C GLN A 232 0.39 -7.95 2.44
N ALA A 233 0.47 -6.94 3.31
CA ALA A 233 1.21 -5.71 3.05
C ALA A 233 2.71 -5.92 3.20
N ALA A 234 3.50 -5.43 2.24
CA ALA A 234 4.96 -5.44 2.27
C ALA A 234 5.53 -4.30 1.42
N PHE A 235 6.81 -3.97 1.60
CA PHE A 235 7.50 -3.07 0.68
C PHE A 235 8.09 -3.84 -0.49
N VAL A 236 7.87 -3.34 -1.69
CA VAL A 236 8.57 -3.80 -2.90
C VAL A 236 9.70 -2.84 -3.19
N VAL A 237 10.90 -3.37 -3.34
CA VAL A 237 12.16 -2.60 -3.35
C VAL A 237 12.98 -2.98 -4.59
N ARG A 238 13.58 -2.01 -5.25
CA ARG A 238 14.56 -2.29 -6.31
C ARG A 238 15.78 -3.01 -5.74
N GLY A 239 16.25 -4.06 -6.44
CA GLY A 239 17.42 -4.82 -6.00
C GLY A 239 18.65 -3.95 -5.77
N ALA A 240 18.82 -2.85 -6.53
CA ALA A 240 19.89 -1.90 -6.31
C ALA A 240 19.83 -1.19 -4.96
N ALA A 241 18.64 -0.76 -4.53
CA ALA A 241 18.44 -0.13 -3.22
C ALA A 241 18.53 -1.16 -2.08
N TRP A 242 18.03 -2.39 -2.30
CA TRP A 242 18.11 -3.47 -1.31
C TRP A 242 19.52 -3.93 -0.99
N LYS A 243 20.50 -3.70 -1.88
CA LYS A 243 21.93 -3.99 -1.64
C LYS A 243 22.54 -3.12 -0.54
N ASP A 244 21.98 -1.92 -0.29
CA ASP A 244 22.42 -1.09 0.83
C ASP A 244 21.97 -1.74 2.15
N PRO A 245 22.90 -2.13 3.04
CA PRO A 245 22.55 -2.81 4.29
C PRO A 245 21.74 -1.90 5.24
N ARG A 246 21.80 -0.58 5.10
CA ARG A 246 21.01 0.37 5.90
C ARG A 246 19.54 0.28 5.46
N VAL A 247 19.28 0.30 4.14
CA VAL A 247 17.94 0.16 3.57
C VAL A 247 17.34 -1.19 3.98
N ARG A 248 18.08 -2.27 3.75
CA ARG A 248 17.61 -3.62 4.07
C ARG A 248 17.26 -3.75 5.56
N ARG A 249 18.16 -3.40 6.48
CA ARG A 249 17.92 -3.49 7.92
C ARG A 249 16.75 -2.63 8.40
N ALA A 250 16.59 -1.41 7.85
CA ALA A 250 15.48 -0.54 8.19
C ALA A 250 14.14 -1.17 7.83
N LEU A 251 14.01 -1.74 6.62
CA LEU A 251 12.77 -2.36 6.15
C LEU A 251 12.51 -3.74 6.79
N GLU A 252 13.54 -4.57 7.00
CA GLU A 252 13.43 -5.83 7.75
C GLU A 252 12.99 -5.59 9.19
N GLY A 253 13.43 -4.48 9.81
CA GLY A 253 13.01 -4.07 11.15
C GLY A 253 11.51 -3.72 11.25
N LEU A 254 10.82 -3.53 10.14
CA LEU A 254 9.37 -3.32 10.09
C LEU A 254 8.58 -4.63 9.92
N SER A 255 9.26 -5.79 9.80
CA SER A 255 8.62 -7.09 9.69
C SER A 255 7.67 -7.35 10.87
N ARG A 256 6.42 -7.73 10.55
CA ARG A 256 5.35 -8.02 11.53
C ARG A 256 5.12 -6.92 12.57
N ALA A 257 5.47 -5.68 12.22
CA ALA A 257 5.45 -4.55 13.14
C ALA A 257 4.09 -3.88 13.27
N ILE A 258 3.22 -4.06 12.29
CA ILE A 258 1.94 -3.38 12.17
C ILE A 258 0.83 -4.44 12.22
N SER A 259 -0.04 -4.37 13.23
CA SER A 259 -1.28 -5.16 13.23
C SER A 259 -2.36 -4.46 12.41
N ALA A 260 -3.40 -5.20 12.00
CA ALA A 260 -4.56 -4.63 11.32
C ALA A 260 -5.26 -3.55 12.18
N ASP A 261 -5.33 -3.75 13.50
CA ASP A 261 -5.90 -2.75 14.43
C ASP A 261 -5.05 -1.48 14.51
N ALA A 262 -3.72 -1.62 14.55
CA ALA A 262 -2.81 -0.48 14.52
C ALA A 262 -2.97 0.29 13.20
N MET A 263 -3.10 -0.42 12.07
CA MET A 263 -3.28 0.23 10.78
C MET A 263 -4.62 0.96 10.69
N ARG A 264 -5.73 0.33 11.12
CA ARG A 264 -7.04 0.99 11.22
C ARG A 264 -6.99 2.26 12.08
N SER A 265 -6.29 2.19 13.20
CA SER A 265 -6.14 3.35 14.10
C SER A 265 -5.34 4.48 13.45
N MET A 266 -4.27 4.16 12.71
CA MET A 266 -3.48 5.14 11.97
C MET A 266 -4.30 5.78 10.83
N ASN A 267 -5.03 4.97 10.07
CA ASN A 267 -5.93 5.47 9.02
C ASN A 267 -7.01 6.40 9.61
N ALA A 268 -7.63 6.01 10.73
CA ALA A 268 -8.62 6.84 11.41
C ALA A 268 -8.03 8.17 11.92
N ALA A 269 -6.81 8.18 12.41
CA ALA A 269 -6.14 9.39 12.85
C ALA A 269 -5.94 10.40 11.71
N VAL A 270 -5.73 9.94 10.49
CA VAL A 270 -5.66 10.81 9.30
C VAL A 270 -7.06 11.16 8.80
N ASP A 271 -7.88 10.16 8.46
CA ASP A 271 -9.12 10.36 7.71
C ASP A 271 -10.24 10.98 8.56
N ARG A 272 -10.29 10.67 9.85
CA ARG A 272 -11.30 11.20 10.80
C ARG A 272 -10.79 12.42 11.56
N ASP A 273 -9.55 12.33 12.10
CA ASP A 273 -9.04 13.33 13.04
C ASP A 273 -8.20 14.42 12.36
N GLY A 274 -7.95 14.29 11.05
CA GLY A 274 -7.23 15.27 10.23
C GLY A 274 -5.73 15.38 10.55
N LYS A 275 -5.15 14.35 11.20
CA LYS A 275 -3.70 14.34 11.45
C LYS A 275 -2.94 14.17 10.14
N ARG A 276 -1.75 14.77 10.05
CA ARG A 276 -0.89 14.58 8.89
C ARG A 276 -0.26 13.18 8.90
N PRO A 277 -0.19 12.48 7.75
CA PRO A 277 0.37 11.13 7.66
C PRO A 277 1.78 11.01 8.23
N GLU A 278 2.63 12.02 8.01
CA GLU A 278 4.00 12.02 8.54
C GLU A 278 4.05 12.08 10.07
N ALA A 279 3.11 12.77 10.71
CA ALA A 279 3.01 12.82 12.16
C ALA A 279 2.54 11.47 12.72
N VAL A 280 1.54 10.85 12.08
CA VAL A 280 1.05 9.51 12.46
C VAL A 280 2.15 8.46 12.33
N ALA A 281 2.94 8.50 11.26
CA ALA A 281 4.09 7.61 11.08
C ALA A 281 5.16 7.82 12.17
N ALA A 282 5.45 9.08 12.53
CA ALA A 282 6.40 9.40 13.59
C ALA A 282 5.92 8.92 14.96
N GLU A 283 4.65 9.10 15.31
CA GLU A 283 4.01 8.59 16.54
C GLU A 283 4.15 7.06 16.62
N PHE A 284 3.83 6.35 15.53
CA PHE A 284 3.96 4.90 15.47
C PHE A 284 5.40 4.42 15.68
N LEU A 285 6.38 5.04 15.00
CA LEU A 285 7.79 4.67 15.10
C LEU A 285 8.38 4.97 16.47
N SER A 286 7.95 6.05 17.14
CA SER A 286 8.39 6.42 18.49
C SER A 286 7.89 5.42 19.55
N GLY A 287 6.61 5.04 19.49
CA GLY A 287 6.01 4.07 20.40
C GLY A 287 6.58 2.65 20.28
N ARG A 288 7.31 2.34 19.20
CA ARG A 288 8.06 1.09 19.05
C ARG A 288 9.40 1.13 19.78
N GLY A 289 10.07 2.29 19.77
CA GLY A 289 11.35 2.46 20.48
C GLY A 289 11.23 2.19 21.97
N GLU A 290 10.12 2.58 22.57
CA GLU A 290 9.85 2.38 24.01
C GLU A 290 9.55 0.92 24.38
N ARG A 291 8.95 0.13 23.46
CA ARG A 291 8.63 -1.30 23.71
C ARG A 291 9.82 -2.24 23.50
N GLY A 292 10.83 -1.84 22.78
CA GLY A 292 12.05 -2.64 22.54
C GLY A 292 13.08 -2.55 23.67
N HIS A 293 12.84 -1.75 24.70
CA HIS A 293 13.73 -1.55 25.86
C HIS A 293 13.17 -2.12 27.18
N ARG A 294 12.09 -2.91 27.13
CA ARG A 294 11.52 -3.60 28.31
C ARG A 294 11.73 -5.10 28.26
#